data_04ceb2deca5284e96f48d6dc0545691b
#
_entry.id   04ceb2deca5284e96f48d6dc0545691b
#
_cell.length_a   1.000
_cell.length_b   1.000
_cell.length_c   1.000
_cell.angle_alpha   90.00
_cell.angle_beta   90.00
_cell.angle_gamma   90.00
#
_symmetry.space_group_name_H-M   'P 1'
#
loop_
_entity.id
_entity.type
_entity.pdbx_description
1 polymer ?
#
loop_
_entity_poly.entity_id
_entity_poly.type
_entity_poly.pdbx_seq_one_letter_code
_entity_poly.pdbx_strand_id
1 'polypeptide(L)'
;MFCYQNSIVSTLSTFDKVIVELGMGDGQFLNGLIKYRNSPNTCYVGIEIDGKQIRKAYDKLRDKDIYLINDSFENVLSFFPDDYVDEFIFVLPSPKYIDRNSESQWTLLYQGIYKKLKDRGTLTIVTEIINDLLEPISDNEFNSWKKWLTSKFVDIGFKLKGICDDCPSYYNSHFLTQFRADKLRIKLITLILTK
;
A
#
# COMPACT_ATOMS: atom_id res chain seq x y z
N MET A 1 12.71 3.94 -17.81
CA MET A 1 12.21 5.06 -18.61
C MET A 1 11.70 6.13 -17.65
N PHE A 2 12.40 7.26 -17.50
CA PHE A 2 11.95 8.35 -16.63
C PHE A 2 10.88 9.15 -17.41
N CYS A 3 9.61 8.90 -17.10
CA CYS A 3 8.53 9.63 -17.73
C CYS A 3 8.24 10.92 -16.96
N TYR A 4 8.23 12.06 -17.68
CA TYR A 4 7.77 13.35 -17.18
C TYR A 4 6.25 13.31 -16.92
N GLN A 5 5.78 14.11 -15.97
CA GLN A 5 4.40 14.16 -15.43
C GLN A 5 3.27 14.00 -16.47
N ASN A 6 3.33 14.69 -17.58
CA ASN A 6 2.26 14.65 -18.61
C ASN A 6 2.24 13.35 -19.44
N SER A 7 3.33 12.57 -19.46
CA SER A 7 3.40 11.32 -20.20
C SER A 7 2.91 10.13 -19.38
N ILE A 8 2.99 10.17 -18.05
CA ILE A 8 2.48 9.08 -17.19
C ILE A 8 0.97 9.00 -17.32
N VAL A 9 0.24 10.10 -17.10
CA VAL A 9 -1.23 10.12 -17.11
C VAL A 9 -1.78 9.71 -18.48
N SER A 10 -1.20 10.21 -19.58
CA SER A 10 -1.65 9.84 -20.93
C SER A 10 -1.45 8.36 -21.23
N THR A 11 -0.39 7.77 -20.72
CA THR A 11 -0.12 6.34 -20.92
C THR A 11 -1.00 5.47 -20.01
N LEU A 12 -1.19 5.88 -18.74
CA LEU A 12 -2.06 5.15 -17.82
C LEU A 12 -3.54 5.17 -18.23
N SER A 13 -3.98 6.19 -18.95
CA SER A 13 -5.37 6.32 -19.43
C SER A 13 -5.78 5.29 -20.51
N THR A 14 -4.82 4.55 -21.05
CA THR A 14 -5.11 3.45 -22.00
C THR A 14 -5.56 2.16 -21.31
N PHE A 15 -5.47 2.07 -19.99
CA PHE A 15 -5.84 0.90 -19.20
C PHE A 15 -7.20 1.08 -18.54
N ASP A 16 -7.94 -0.01 -18.39
CA ASP A 16 -9.24 0.00 -17.71
C ASP A 16 -9.09 0.17 -16.20
N LYS A 17 -7.98 -0.28 -15.66
CA LYS A 17 -7.69 -0.26 -14.22
C LYS A 17 -6.26 0.16 -13.93
N VAL A 18 -6.10 1.03 -12.92
CA VAL A 18 -4.81 1.49 -12.41
C VAL A 18 -4.66 1.08 -10.95
N ILE A 19 -3.64 0.28 -10.65
CA ILE A 19 -3.30 -0.19 -9.31
C ILE A 19 -1.93 0.33 -8.94
N VAL A 20 -1.80 0.99 -7.78
CA VAL A 20 -0.58 1.65 -7.33
C VAL A 20 -0.12 1.05 -6.00
N GLU A 21 1.10 0.49 -5.96
CA GLU A 21 1.76 0.09 -4.71
C GLU A 21 2.68 1.21 -4.22
N LEU A 22 2.46 1.64 -2.98
CA LEU A 22 3.24 2.67 -2.30
C LEU A 22 4.36 2.01 -1.49
N GLY A 23 5.63 2.36 -1.77
CA GLY A 23 6.77 1.74 -1.11
C GLY A 23 6.94 0.27 -1.48
N MET A 24 7.01 -0.06 -2.78
CA MET A 24 6.97 -1.45 -3.27
C MET A 24 8.23 -2.29 -2.92
N GLY A 25 9.28 -1.66 -2.41
CA GLY A 25 10.55 -2.32 -2.15
C GLY A 25 11.15 -2.95 -3.40
N ASP A 26 11.53 -4.23 -3.31
CA ASP A 26 12.13 -4.99 -4.42
C ASP A 26 11.11 -5.57 -5.41
N GLY A 27 9.84 -5.18 -5.32
CA GLY A 27 8.76 -5.59 -6.22
C GLY A 27 8.26 -7.02 -6.02
N GLN A 28 8.67 -7.71 -4.94
CA GLN A 28 8.27 -9.10 -4.71
C GLN A 28 6.75 -9.24 -4.52
N PHE A 29 6.16 -8.35 -3.71
CA PHE A 29 4.71 -8.33 -3.49
C PHE A 29 3.95 -8.08 -4.80
N LEU A 30 4.32 -7.03 -5.53
CA LEU A 30 3.66 -6.65 -6.78
C LEU A 30 3.75 -7.77 -7.84
N ASN A 31 4.90 -8.46 -7.92
CA ASN A 31 5.06 -9.63 -8.77
C ASN A 31 4.09 -10.77 -8.42
N GLY A 32 3.92 -11.05 -7.14
CA GLY A 32 2.96 -12.03 -6.63
C GLY A 32 1.52 -11.62 -6.94
N LEU A 33 1.18 -10.37 -6.70
CA LEU A 33 -0.15 -9.82 -6.94
C LEU A 33 -0.55 -9.90 -8.42
N ILE A 34 0.35 -9.51 -9.34
CA ILE A 34 0.12 -9.58 -10.78
C ILE A 34 -0.17 -11.03 -11.22
N LYS A 35 0.66 -11.97 -10.75
CA LYS A 35 0.48 -13.41 -11.06
C LYS A 35 -0.84 -13.96 -10.52
N TYR A 36 -1.22 -13.55 -9.31
CA TYR A 36 -2.45 -14.03 -8.66
C TYR A 36 -3.71 -13.47 -9.33
N ARG A 37 -3.73 -12.17 -9.60
CA ARG A 37 -4.92 -11.50 -10.16
C ARG A 37 -5.12 -11.79 -11.64
N ASN A 38 -4.02 -11.94 -12.40
CA ASN A 38 -4.04 -12.18 -13.85
C ASN A 38 -5.10 -11.35 -14.60
N SER A 39 -5.19 -10.05 -14.24
CA SER A 39 -6.24 -9.16 -14.75
C SER A 39 -5.78 -8.52 -16.06
N PRO A 40 -6.48 -8.77 -17.19
CA PRO A 40 -6.16 -8.12 -18.45
C PRO A 40 -6.42 -6.61 -18.35
N ASN A 41 -5.74 -5.85 -19.20
CA ASN A 41 -5.89 -4.39 -19.32
C ASN A 41 -5.78 -3.61 -17.98
N THR A 42 -4.95 -4.14 -17.06
CA THR A 42 -4.67 -3.53 -15.78
C THR A 42 -3.24 -2.99 -15.76
N CYS A 43 -3.10 -1.71 -15.49
CA CYS A 43 -1.81 -1.10 -15.25
C CYS A 43 -1.41 -1.22 -13.78
N TYR A 44 -0.21 -1.71 -13.53
CA TYR A 44 0.39 -1.72 -12.22
C TYR A 44 1.48 -0.65 -12.12
N VAL A 45 1.47 0.11 -11.05
CA VAL A 45 2.48 1.14 -10.77
C VAL A 45 3.14 0.82 -9.45
N GLY A 46 4.45 0.69 -9.43
CA GLY A 46 5.24 0.53 -8.21
C GLY A 46 6.05 1.80 -7.93
N ILE A 47 5.93 2.34 -6.72
CA ILE A 47 6.66 3.54 -6.28
C ILE A 47 7.63 3.15 -5.18
N GLU A 48 8.90 3.51 -5.32
CA GLU A 48 9.94 3.22 -4.33
C GLU A 48 11.03 4.31 -4.36
N ILE A 49 11.40 4.79 -3.18
CA ILE A 49 12.40 5.85 -3.03
C ILE A 49 13.83 5.31 -3.12
N ASP A 50 14.06 4.07 -2.66
CA ASP A 50 15.39 3.46 -2.70
C ASP A 50 15.74 2.94 -4.11
N GLY A 51 16.65 3.62 -4.77
CA GLY A 51 17.11 3.24 -6.09
C GLY A 51 17.79 1.85 -6.19
N LYS A 52 18.21 1.25 -5.06
CA LYS A 52 18.70 -0.15 -5.06
C LYS A 52 17.55 -1.13 -5.14
N GLN A 53 16.45 -0.83 -4.45
CA GLN A 53 15.24 -1.65 -4.51
C GLN A 53 14.57 -1.56 -5.88
N ILE A 54 14.47 -0.36 -6.45
CA ILE A 54 13.97 -0.15 -7.83
C ILE A 54 14.72 -1.02 -8.85
N ARG A 55 16.05 -1.11 -8.78
CA ARG A 55 16.83 -1.97 -9.69
C ARG A 55 16.45 -3.44 -9.54
N LYS A 56 16.33 -3.94 -8.30
CA LYS A 56 15.89 -5.31 -8.05
C LYS A 56 14.45 -5.57 -8.56
N ALA A 57 13.56 -4.60 -8.36
CA ALA A 57 12.20 -4.67 -8.87
C ALA A 57 12.18 -4.71 -10.41
N TYR A 58 12.98 -3.88 -11.07
CA TYR A 58 13.11 -3.88 -12.52
C TYR A 58 13.50 -5.27 -13.06
N ASP A 59 14.50 -5.91 -12.46
CA ASP A 59 14.95 -7.25 -12.88
C ASP A 59 13.84 -8.31 -12.73
N LYS A 60 13.00 -8.20 -11.70
CA LYS A 60 11.89 -9.12 -11.46
C LYS A 60 10.67 -8.89 -12.34
N LEU A 61 10.45 -7.66 -12.77
CA LEU A 61 9.19 -7.19 -13.34
C LEU A 61 9.31 -6.72 -14.80
N ARG A 62 10.50 -6.77 -15.40
CA ARG A 62 10.81 -6.21 -16.73
C ARG A 62 9.93 -6.74 -17.88
N ASP A 63 9.42 -7.97 -17.74
CA ASP A 63 8.60 -8.63 -18.76
C ASP A 63 7.09 -8.44 -18.51
N LYS A 64 6.71 -7.43 -17.70
CA LYS A 64 5.33 -7.16 -17.31
C LYS A 64 4.92 -5.74 -17.69
N ASP A 65 3.65 -5.55 -17.91
CA ASP A 65 3.04 -4.22 -18.12
C ASP A 65 2.98 -3.48 -16.77
N ILE A 66 4.12 -2.90 -16.37
CA ILE A 66 4.28 -2.22 -15.09
C ILE A 66 5.11 -0.94 -15.27
N TYR A 67 4.74 0.07 -14.49
CA TYR A 67 5.49 1.31 -14.37
C TYR A 67 6.19 1.37 -13.01
N LEU A 68 7.51 1.53 -13.02
CA LEU A 68 8.32 1.68 -11.83
C LEU A 68 8.77 3.13 -11.70
N ILE A 69 8.47 3.75 -10.56
CA ILE A 69 8.79 5.16 -10.28
C ILE A 69 9.76 5.22 -9.11
N ASN A 70 10.96 5.76 -9.35
CA ASN A 70 11.97 5.98 -8.31
C ASN A 70 11.83 7.39 -7.73
N ASP A 71 10.93 7.55 -6.79
CA ASP A 71 10.69 8.81 -6.07
C ASP A 71 9.93 8.49 -4.77
N SER A 72 9.74 9.51 -3.91
CA SER A 72 8.84 9.38 -2.78
C SER A 72 7.39 9.32 -3.25
N PHE A 73 6.58 8.49 -2.61
CA PHE A 73 5.16 8.41 -2.98
C PHE A 73 4.40 9.71 -2.64
N GLU A 74 4.87 10.51 -1.66
CA GLU A 74 4.30 11.82 -1.38
C GLU A 74 4.42 12.76 -2.59
N ASN A 75 5.58 12.74 -3.26
CA ASN A 75 5.78 13.52 -4.49
C ASN A 75 4.91 12.97 -5.63
N VAL A 76 4.93 11.64 -5.81
CA VAL A 76 4.26 10.97 -6.93
C VAL A 76 2.74 11.08 -6.84
N LEU A 77 2.15 11.13 -5.63
CA LEU A 77 0.70 11.32 -5.48
C LEU A 77 0.20 12.60 -6.17
N SER A 78 1.01 13.66 -6.21
CA SER A 78 0.64 14.89 -6.88
C SER A 78 0.52 14.74 -8.41
N PHE A 79 1.08 13.68 -9.00
CA PHE A 79 1.08 13.42 -10.44
C PHE A 79 -0.21 12.75 -10.91
N PHE A 80 -0.92 12.07 -10.02
CA PHE A 80 -2.22 11.49 -10.36
C PHE A 80 -3.30 12.57 -10.30
N PRO A 81 -4.20 12.61 -11.30
CA PRO A 81 -5.43 13.39 -11.20
C PRO A 81 -6.29 12.92 -10.01
N ASP A 82 -7.21 13.77 -9.55
CA ASP A 82 -8.25 13.33 -8.62
C ASP A 82 -9.18 12.32 -9.33
N ASP A 83 -9.75 11.39 -8.56
CA ASP A 83 -10.67 10.35 -9.06
C ASP A 83 -10.10 9.48 -10.19
N TYR A 84 -8.82 9.14 -10.10
CA TYR A 84 -8.10 8.48 -11.19
C TYR A 84 -7.67 7.04 -10.89
N VAL A 85 -7.24 6.74 -9.67
CA VAL A 85 -6.67 5.44 -9.29
C VAL A 85 -7.77 4.51 -8.80
N ASP A 86 -7.77 3.28 -9.29
CA ASP A 86 -8.74 2.25 -8.87
C ASP A 86 -8.37 1.63 -7.53
N GLU A 87 -7.07 1.43 -7.28
CA GLU A 87 -6.61 0.82 -6.03
C GLU A 87 -5.22 1.34 -5.65
N PHE A 88 -5.10 1.79 -4.41
CA PHE A 88 -3.81 1.93 -3.74
C PHE A 88 -3.57 0.76 -2.80
N ILE A 89 -2.33 0.30 -2.75
CA ILE A 89 -1.88 -0.76 -1.84
C ILE A 89 -0.68 -0.25 -1.08
N PHE A 90 -0.69 -0.42 0.23
CA PHE A 90 0.42 -0.04 1.10
C PHE A 90 0.73 -1.23 2.03
N VAL A 91 1.84 -1.88 1.79
CA VAL A 91 2.27 -3.06 2.55
C VAL A 91 3.38 -2.67 3.51
N LEU A 92 3.12 -2.83 4.80
CA LEU A 92 4.03 -2.50 5.89
C LEU A 92 4.57 -1.06 5.80
N PRO A 93 3.67 -0.05 5.79
CA PRO A 93 4.08 1.34 5.86
C PRO A 93 4.98 1.57 7.07
N SER A 94 6.05 2.37 6.91
CA SER A 94 6.86 2.69 8.09
C SER A 94 6.01 3.41 9.16
N PRO A 95 6.39 3.33 10.46
CA PRO A 95 5.60 3.87 11.57
C PRO A 95 5.15 5.33 11.38
N LYS A 96 5.98 6.16 10.77
CA LYS A 96 5.61 7.57 10.47
C LYS A 96 4.35 7.73 9.61
N TYR A 97 3.90 6.66 8.92
CA TYR A 97 2.72 6.68 8.05
C TYR A 97 1.51 5.95 8.64
N ILE A 98 1.61 5.40 9.85
CA ILE A 98 0.51 4.62 10.43
C ILE A 98 0.43 4.68 11.96
N ASP A 99 1.50 5.12 12.65
CA ASP A 99 1.57 5.14 14.10
C ASP A 99 0.76 6.28 14.72
N ARG A 100 0.29 6.07 15.95
CA ARG A 100 -0.44 7.05 16.76
C ARG A 100 0.34 8.35 16.98
N ASN A 101 1.64 8.23 17.20
CA ASN A 101 2.50 9.38 17.46
C ASN A 101 2.71 10.30 16.24
N SER A 102 2.40 9.80 15.05
CA SER A 102 2.55 10.51 13.77
C SER A 102 1.21 10.82 13.09
N GLU A 103 0.08 10.65 13.79
CA GLU A 103 -1.28 10.74 13.24
C GLU A 103 -1.51 12.03 12.43
N SER A 104 -1.11 13.18 12.96
CA SER A 104 -1.29 14.48 12.29
C SER A 104 -0.54 14.56 10.94
N GLN A 105 0.56 13.83 10.80
CA GLN A 105 1.37 13.83 9.59
C GLN A 105 0.78 12.90 8.52
N TRP A 106 0.48 11.66 8.89
CA TRP A 106 -0.03 10.69 7.91
C TRP A 106 -1.50 10.91 7.53
N THR A 107 -2.29 11.60 8.35
CA THR A 107 -3.67 11.99 7.99
C THR A 107 -3.71 12.75 6.67
N LEU A 108 -2.80 13.72 6.47
CA LEU A 108 -2.73 14.49 5.23
C LEU A 108 -2.38 13.61 4.01
N LEU A 109 -1.49 12.63 4.20
CA LEU A 109 -1.16 11.66 3.16
C LEU A 109 -2.40 10.87 2.72
N TYR A 110 -3.13 10.30 3.68
CA TYR A 110 -4.32 9.50 3.35
C TYR A 110 -5.50 10.33 2.84
N GLN A 111 -5.62 11.59 3.23
CA GLN A 111 -6.53 12.54 2.56
C GLN A 111 -6.16 12.76 1.10
N GLY A 112 -4.87 12.85 0.80
CA GLY A 112 -4.35 12.90 -0.56
C GLY A 112 -4.70 11.64 -1.35
N ILE A 113 -4.44 10.45 -0.79
CA ILE A 113 -4.80 9.16 -1.39
C ILE A 113 -6.31 9.07 -1.65
N TYR A 114 -7.14 9.48 -0.67
CA TYR A 114 -8.59 9.50 -0.81
C TYR A 114 -9.05 10.33 -2.03
N LYS A 115 -8.47 11.51 -2.23
CA LYS A 115 -8.80 12.36 -3.40
C LYS A 115 -8.44 11.69 -4.73
N LYS A 116 -7.32 10.98 -4.77
CA LYS A 116 -6.84 10.32 -6.01
C LYS A 116 -7.59 9.04 -6.36
N LEU A 117 -8.24 8.40 -5.38
CA LEU A 117 -9.08 7.24 -5.64
C LEU A 117 -10.33 7.62 -6.43
N LYS A 118 -10.66 6.79 -7.42
CA LYS A 118 -11.97 6.82 -8.09
C LYS A 118 -13.09 6.61 -7.09
N ASP A 119 -14.31 7.00 -7.46
CA ASP A 119 -15.51 6.57 -6.73
C ASP A 119 -15.52 5.03 -6.63
N ARG A 120 -15.76 4.51 -5.43
CA ARG A 120 -15.63 3.08 -5.08
C ARG A 120 -14.21 2.49 -5.24
N GLY A 121 -13.21 3.30 -5.51
CA GLY A 121 -11.81 2.90 -5.48
C GLY A 121 -11.40 2.42 -4.08
N THR A 122 -10.36 1.61 -3.99
CA THR A 122 -9.96 0.96 -2.75
C THR A 122 -8.55 1.35 -2.30
N LEU A 123 -8.38 1.45 -0.98
CA LEU A 123 -7.08 1.48 -0.33
C LEU A 123 -6.94 0.21 0.50
N THR A 124 -5.95 -0.60 0.15
CA THR A 124 -5.59 -1.80 0.91
C THR A 124 -4.33 -1.52 1.70
N ILE A 125 -4.39 -1.65 3.03
CA ILE A 125 -3.23 -1.49 3.91
C ILE A 125 -2.98 -2.80 4.64
N VAL A 126 -1.77 -3.31 4.53
CA VAL A 126 -1.26 -4.37 5.41
C VAL A 126 -0.32 -3.71 6.41
N THR A 127 -0.64 -3.82 7.69
CA THR A 127 0.17 -3.21 8.74
C THR A 127 0.21 -4.10 9.98
N GLU A 128 1.09 -3.75 10.91
CA GLU A 128 1.34 -4.50 12.12
C GLU A 128 1.20 -3.65 13.38
N ILE A 129 0.99 -4.34 14.50
CA ILE A 129 1.28 -3.82 15.82
C ILE A 129 2.42 -4.62 16.44
N ILE A 130 3.37 -3.89 16.97
CA ILE A 130 4.51 -4.38 17.74
C ILE A 130 4.76 -3.39 18.88
N ASN A 131 5.08 -3.87 20.07
CA ASN A 131 5.46 -2.95 21.14
C ASN A 131 6.98 -2.74 21.18
N ASP A 132 7.39 -1.61 21.75
CA ASP A 132 8.80 -1.18 21.78
C ASP A 132 9.71 -2.16 22.57
N LEU A 133 9.14 -2.93 23.49
CA LEU A 133 9.86 -3.91 24.30
C LEU A 133 9.88 -5.29 23.68
N LEU A 134 9.26 -5.47 22.51
CA LEU A 134 9.11 -6.76 21.82
C LEU A 134 8.42 -7.83 22.68
N GLU A 135 7.53 -7.42 23.59
CA GLU A 135 6.72 -8.33 24.39
C GLU A 135 5.51 -8.84 23.58
N PRO A 136 4.92 -9.98 24.00
CA PRO A 136 3.72 -10.48 23.35
C PRO A 136 2.57 -9.49 23.38
N ILE A 137 1.92 -9.28 22.22
CA ILE A 137 0.75 -8.42 22.09
C ILE A 137 -0.50 -9.17 22.55
N SER A 138 -1.17 -8.65 23.58
CA SER A 138 -2.43 -9.19 24.05
C SER A 138 -3.58 -8.99 23.06
N ASP A 139 -4.62 -9.85 23.14
CA ASP A 139 -5.80 -9.70 22.27
C ASP A 139 -6.56 -8.40 22.53
N ASN A 140 -6.58 -7.93 23.78
CA ASN A 140 -7.21 -6.66 24.14
C ASN A 140 -6.47 -5.47 23.50
N GLU A 141 -5.16 -5.46 23.56
CA GLU A 141 -4.31 -4.45 22.96
C GLU A 141 -4.48 -4.44 21.43
N PHE A 142 -4.42 -5.62 20.82
CA PHE A 142 -4.62 -5.78 19.38
C PHE A 142 -6.00 -5.29 18.93
N ASN A 143 -7.06 -5.67 19.64
CA ASN A 143 -8.42 -5.22 19.30
C ASN A 143 -8.62 -3.72 19.52
N SER A 144 -8.01 -3.15 20.56
CA SER A 144 -8.06 -1.70 20.81
C SER A 144 -7.34 -0.92 19.72
N TRP A 145 -6.18 -1.42 19.29
CA TRP A 145 -5.42 -0.84 18.20
C TRP A 145 -6.19 -0.91 16.87
N LYS A 146 -6.77 -2.06 16.52
CA LYS A 146 -7.61 -2.22 15.32
C LYS A 146 -8.77 -1.22 15.29
N LYS A 147 -9.47 -1.06 16.41
CA LYS A 147 -10.59 -0.10 16.53
C LYS A 147 -10.12 1.34 16.32
N TRP A 148 -9.02 1.71 17.00
CA TRP A 148 -8.45 3.04 16.84
C TRP A 148 -8.08 3.31 15.37
N LEU A 149 -7.30 2.43 14.76
CA LEU A 149 -6.82 2.61 13.39
C LEU A 149 -8.00 2.72 12.40
N THR A 150 -8.97 1.84 12.53
CA THR A 150 -10.18 1.87 11.68
C THR A 150 -10.94 3.17 11.84
N SER A 151 -11.13 3.68 13.08
CA SER A 151 -11.83 4.95 13.30
C SER A 151 -11.14 6.11 12.62
N LYS A 152 -9.81 6.13 12.62
CA LYS A 152 -9.04 7.20 11.97
C LYS A 152 -9.23 7.25 10.45
N PHE A 153 -9.30 6.10 9.79
CA PHE A 153 -9.61 6.07 8.36
C PHE A 153 -11.06 6.49 8.07
N VAL A 154 -11.99 6.14 8.94
CA VAL A 154 -13.38 6.63 8.83
C VAL A 154 -13.43 8.15 9.02
N ASP A 155 -12.69 8.72 9.96
CA ASP A 155 -12.62 10.18 10.18
C ASP A 155 -12.04 10.92 8.95
N ILE A 156 -11.16 10.28 8.17
CA ILE A 156 -10.64 10.82 6.90
C ILE A 156 -11.72 10.81 5.80
N GLY A 157 -12.72 9.93 5.90
CA GLY A 157 -13.81 9.80 4.93
C GLY A 157 -13.91 8.42 4.27
N PHE A 158 -12.98 7.49 4.56
CA PHE A 158 -13.07 6.13 4.04
C PHE A 158 -14.20 5.34 4.68
N LYS A 159 -14.77 4.40 3.93
CA LYS A 159 -15.66 3.37 4.46
C LYS A 159 -14.89 2.07 4.62
N LEU A 160 -15.06 1.40 5.76
CA LEU A 160 -14.47 0.09 5.98
C LEU A 160 -15.20 -0.96 5.11
N LYS A 161 -14.51 -1.54 4.14
CA LYS A 161 -15.02 -2.64 3.31
C LYS A 161 -14.70 -4.01 3.91
N GLY A 162 -13.55 -4.13 4.58
CA GLY A 162 -13.14 -5.37 5.23
C GLY A 162 -11.93 -5.19 6.12
N ILE A 163 -11.82 -6.05 7.12
CA ILE A 163 -10.65 -6.18 7.99
C ILE A 163 -10.39 -7.67 8.21
N CYS A 164 -9.14 -8.06 8.04
CA CYS A 164 -8.69 -9.43 8.29
C CYS A 164 -7.51 -9.40 9.23
N ASP A 165 -7.49 -10.32 10.19
CA ASP A 165 -6.28 -10.60 10.96
C ASP A 165 -5.29 -11.32 10.05
N ASP A 166 -3.99 -10.92 10.09
CA ASP A 166 -2.97 -11.32 9.13
C ASP A 166 -3.20 -10.71 7.72
N CYS A 167 -2.58 -11.24 6.70
CA CYS A 167 -2.77 -10.85 5.32
C CYS A 167 -2.92 -12.09 4.41
N PRO A 168 -3.56 -11.96 3.24
CA PRO A 168 -3.74 -13.06 2.30
C PRO A 168 -2.43 -13.83 2.02
N SER A 169 -2.50 -15.14 1.89
CA SER A 169 -1.31 -16.00 1.72
C SER A 169 -0.49 -15.69 0.47
N TYR A 170 -1.14 -15.17 -0.57
CA TYR A 170 -0.46 -14.73 -1.79
C TYR A 170 0.24 -13.37 -1.65
N TYR A 171 0.02 -12.65 -0.54
CA TYR A 171 0.81 -11.47 -0.18
C TYR A 171 2.15 -11.96 0.35
N ASN A 172 3.18 -11.79 -0.44
CA ASN A 172 4.52 -12.27 -0.12
C ASN A 172 5.55 -11.17 -0.33
N SER A 173 6.26 -10.86 0.75
CA SER A 173 7.47 -10.05 0.75
C SER A 173 8.42 -10.58 1.82
N HIS A 174 9.69 -10.18 1.77
CA HIS A 174 10.67 -10.59 2.78
C HIS A 174 10.22 -10.23 4.19
N PHE A 175 9.76 -9.00 4.42
CA PHE A 175 9.29 -8.52 5.73
C PHE A 175 8.01 -9.23 6.18
N LEU A 176 7.04 -9.46 5.30
CA LEU A 176 5.84 -10.21 5.66
C LEU A 176 6.16 -11.63 6.12
N THR A 177 7.14 -12.27 5.47
CA THR A 177 7.60 -13.61 5.90
C THR A 177 8.21 -13.58 7.29
N GLN A 178 9.05 -12.58 7.58
CA GLN A 178 9.65 -12.39 8.90
C GLN A 178 8.59 -12.11 9.97
N PHE A 179 7.65 -11.22 9.72
CA PHE A 179 6.61 -10.82 10.68
C PHE A 179 5.64 -11.97 10.97
N ARG A 180 5.30 -12.77 9.97
CA ARG A 180 4.50 -13.99 10.17
C ARG A 180 5.18 -15.07 10.99
N ALA A 181 6.50 -15.07 11.06
CA ALA A 181 7.25 -16.04 11.87
C ALA A 181 7.12 -15.77 13.38
N ASP A 182 6.71 -14.56 13.79
CA ASP A 182 6.63 -14.17 15.20
C ASP A 182 5.25 -13.61 15.57
N LYS A 183 4.24 -14.45 15.47
CA LYS A 183 2.84 -14.04 15.70
C LYS A 183 2.51 -13.68 17.17
N LEU A 184 3.38 -13.98 18.10
CA LEU A 184 3.18 -13.59 19.50
C LEU A 184 3.50 -12.11 19.72
N ARG A 185 4.59 -11.62 19.12
CA ARG A 185 5.09 -10.26 19.30
C ARG A 185 4.66 -9.31 18.20
N ILE A 186 4.31 -9.85 17.02
CA ILE A 186 3.91 -9.08 15.85
C ILE A 186 2.54 -9.58 15.38
N LYS A 187 1.53 -8.73 15.46
CA LYS A 187 0.20 -9.05 14.93
C LYS A 187 -0.10 -8.20 13.73
N LEU A 188 -0.38 -8.85 12.61
CA LEU A 188 -0.69 -8.24 11.33
C LEU A 188 -2.20 -8.06 11.15
N ILE A 189 -2.58 -7.01 10.44
CA ILE A 189 -3.94 -6.86 9.89
C ILE A 189 -3.88 -6.44 8.43
N THR A 190 -4.93 -6.75 7.70
CA THR A 190 -5.22 -6.17 6.40
C THR A 190 -6.51 -5.35 6.50
N LEU A 191 -6.41 -4.06 6.23
CA LEU A 191 -7.54 -3.15 6.08
C LEU A 191 -7.88 -2.99 4.60
N ILE A 192 -9.14 -3.14 4.25
CA ILE A 192 -9.66 -2.81 2.92
C ILE A 192 -10.66 -1.68 3.10
N LEU A 193 -10.29 -0.53 2.59
CA LEU A 193 -11.02 0.73 2.71
C LEU A 193 -11.54 1.14 1.33
N THR A 194 -12.66 1.84 1.26
CA THR A 194 -13.20 2.36 0.00
C THR A 194 -13.58 3.82 0.13
N LYS A 195 -13.43 4.54 -0.95
CA LYS A 195 -13.95 5.89 -1.11
C LYS A 195 -15.45 5.90 -1.16
#